data_d746264da285477eb82dc1a227f5860e
#
_entry.id   d746264da285477eb82dc1a227f5860e
#
_cell.length_a   1.000
_cell.length_b   1.000
_cell.length_c   1.000
_cell.angle_alpha   90.00
_cell.angle_beta   90.00
_cell.angle_gamma   90.00
#
_symmetry.space_group_name_H-M   'P 1'
#
loop_
_entity.id
_entity.type
_entity.pdbx_description
1 polymer ?
#
loop_
_entity_poly.entity_id
_entity_poly.type
_entity_poly.pdbx_seq_one_letter_code
_entity_poly.pdbx_strand_id
1 'polypeptide(L)'
;MFFAINLCGVDVMAKVQKILVILLFVALGLFIVLGCLQLKNPVFEFTAPDFFSNGPSGFFSAIMLYVYSTNGYSCIMNYGKQAKEAQKDIPKALLYCIPTLMVVYGGVAIVASGVLPLDQVAGQPLTLVAKNILNPALFTVFMIGGPVLALSSSINSTISNNCIPVAQSCKDGWLPKSWAAQNRRGAYWKLMTFTYLMGILPVLLDFSISDVVNNIMLLASAL
;
A
#
# COMPACT_ATOMS: atom_id res chain seq x y z
N MET A 1 -14.93 6.39 9.59
CA MET A 1 -13.96 6.21 10.70
C MET A 1 -12.65 6.95 10.42
N PHE A 2 -11.85 6.57 9.40
CA PHE A 2 -10.53 7.16 9.12
C PHE A 2 -10.54 8.65 8.79
N PHE A 3 -11.59 9.15 8.13
CA PHE A 3 -11.79 10.59 7.94
C PHE A 3 -11.81 11.35 9.28
N ALA A 4 -12.57 10.87 10.26
CA ALA A 4 -12.62 11.48 11.58
C ALA A 4 -11.27 11.42 12.32
N ILE A 5 -10.52 10.31 12.18
CA ILE A 5 -9.16 10.17 12.75
C ILE A 5 -8.23 11.23 12.16
N ASN A 6 -8.25 11.41 10.84
CA ASN A 6 -7.42 12.42 10.18
C ASN A 6 -7.78 13.85 10.57
N LEU A 7 -9.07 14.15 10.83
CA LEU A 7 -9.49 15.44 11.36
C LEU A 7 -8.99 15.71 12.79
N CYS A 8 -8.63 14.67 13.55
CA CYS A 8 -8.00 14.79 14.86
C CYS A 8 -6.54 15.23 14.83
N GLY A 9 -5.96 15.37 13.63
CA GLY A 9 -4.59 15.84 13.44
C GLY A 9 -3.60 14.74 13.09
N VAL A 10 -2.43 15.16 12.58
CA VAL A 10 -1.39 14.26 12.06
C VAL A 10 -0.84 13.31 13.15
N ASP A 11 -0.72 13.78 14.41
CA ASP A 11 -0.21 12.95 15.51
C ASP A 11 -1.11 11.76 15.83
N VAL A 12 -2.43 11.97 15.83
CA VAL A 12 -3.42 10.90 16.08
C VAL A 12 -3.43 9.93 14.91
N MET A 13 -3.44 10.47 13.68
CA MET A 13 -3.34 9.68 12.47
C MET A 13 -2.08 8.78 12.48
N ALA A 14 -0.91 9.35 12.82
CA ALA A 14 0.35 8.63 12.87
C ALA A 14 0.37 7.51 13.92
N LYS A 15 -0.22 7.73 15.10
CA LYS A 15 -0.35 6.69 16.14
C LYS A 15 -1.22 5.53 15.66
N VAL A 16 -2.37 5.81 15.06
CA VAL A 16 -3.25 4.79 14.48
C VAL A 16 -2.51 4.04 13.35
N GLN A 17 -1.85 4.77 12.46
CA GLN A 17 -1.06 4.21 11.39
C GLN A 17 0.00 3.23 11.87
N LYS A 18 0.74 3.61 12.93
CA LYS A 18 1.75 2.73 13.53
C LYS A 18 1.18 1.41 14.01
N ILE A 19 0.01 1.42 14.66
CA ILE A 19 -0.65 0.19 15.12
C ILE A 19 -1.08 -0.67 13.94
N LEU A 20 -1.73 -0.07 12.93
CA LEU A 20 -2.19 -0.79 11.74
C LEU A 20 -1.01 -1.46 11.01
N VAL A 21 0.10 -0.76 10.86
CA VAL A 21 1.30 -1.27 10.18
C VAL A 21 1.96 -2.39 10.97
N ILE A 22 2.07 -2.28 12.29
CA ILE A 22 2.64 -3.35 13.13
C ILE A 22 1.80 -4.63 13.00
N LEU A 23 0.48 -4.51 13.10
CA LEU A 23 -0.40 -5.66 12.97
C LEU A 23 -0.34 -6.28 11.55
N LEU A 24 -0.24 -5.45 10.52
CA LEU A 24 -0.04 -5.90 9.14
C LEU A 24 1.27 -6.68 8.99
N PHE A 25 2.39 -6.18 9.54
CA PHE A 25 3.68 -6.89 9.50
C PHE A 25 3.63 -8.22 10.25
N VAL A 26 2.92 -8.29 11.37
CA VAL A 26 2.72 -9.55 12.10
C VAL A 26 1.94 -10.54 11.25
N ALA A 27 0.85 -10.12 10.60
CA ALA A 27 0.04 -10.99 9.75
C ALA A 27 0.81 -11.51 8.53
N LEU A 28 1.55 -10.62 7.84
CA LEU A 28 2.39 -11.00 6.70
C LEU A 28 3.57 -11.87 7.12
N GLY A 29 4.19 -11.57 8.27
CA GLY A 29 5.28 -12.39 8.83
C GLY A 29 4.82 -13.80 9.15
N LEU A 30 3.66 -13.96 9.78
CA LEU A 30 3.06 -15.28 10.03
C LEU A 30 2.78 -16.02 8.71
N PHE A 31 2.22 -15.33 7.72
CA PHE A 31 1.97 -15.92 6.40
C PHE A 31 3.26 -16.40 5.74
N ILE A 32 4.32 -15.57 5.75
CA ILE A 32 5.61 -15.92 5.15
C ILE A 32 6.24 -17.11 5.88
N VAL A 33 6.32 -17.07 7.21
CA VAL A 33 6.95 -18.14 8.00
C VAL A 33 6.21 -19.46 7.82
N LEU A 34 4.89 -19.48 7.97
CA LEU A 34 4.10 -20.69 7.83
C LEU A 34 4.05 -21.20 6.39
N GLY A 35 4.07 -20.27 5.41
CA GLY A 35 4.12 -20.61 4.00
C GLY A 35 5.46 -21.20 3.57
N CYS A 36 6.57 -20.66 4.05
CA CYS A 36 7.90 -21.21 3.78
C CYS A 36 8.09 -22.63 4.31
N LEU A 37 7.39 -23.01 5.38
CA LEU A 37 7.40 -24.38 5.90
C LEU A 37 6.59 -25.36 5.04
N GLN A 38 5.76 -24.87 4.13
CA GLN A 38 4.84 -25.65 3.30
C GLN A 38 5.12 -25.53 1.80
N LEU A 39 6.32 -25.08 1.43
CA LEU A 39 6.75 -25.01 0.03
C LEU A 39 6.76 -26.41 -0.59
N LYS A 40 6.07 -26.55 -1.71
CA LYS A 40 5.97 -27.80 -2.47
C LYS A 40 6.66 -27.73 -3.82
N ASN A 41 6.71 -26.52 -4.40
CA ASN A 41 7.30 -26.30 -5.71
C ASN A 41 8.71 -25.72 -5.57
N PRO A 42 9.65 -26.11 -6.46
CA PRO A 42 10.99 -25.56 -6.47
C PRO A 42 10.98 -24.12 -7.00
N VAL A 43 11.00 -23.15 -6.07
CA VAL A 43 10.90 -21.70 -6.41
C VAL A 43 12.22 -21.17 -6.99
N PHE A 44 13.35 -21.82 -6.73
CA PHE A 44 14.69 -21.37 -7.11
C PHE A 44 15.31 -22.20 -8.25
N GLU A 45 14.55 -23.01 -8.95
CA GLU A 45 15.00 -23.69 -10.16
C GLU A 45 14.97 -22.75 -11.37
N PHE A 46 16.02 -21.93 -11.49
CA PHE A 46 16.18 -20.98 -12.61
C PHE A 46 16.28 -21.64 -13.99
N THR A 47 16.54 -22.94 -14.02
CA THR A 47 16.67 -23.76 -15.24
C THR A 47 15.36 -24.44 -15.64
N ALA A 48 14.32 -24.37 -14.79
CA ALA A 48 13.02 -24.95 -15.13
C ALA A 48 12.41 -24.23 -16.35
N PRO A 49 11.83 -24.97 -17.31
CA PRO A 49 11.21 -24.38 -18.51
C PRO A 49 10.13 -23.33 -18.18
N ASP A 50 9.47 -23.50 -17.05
CA ASP A 50 8.38 -22.65 -16.61
C ASP A 50 8.84 -21.40 -15.85
N PHE A 51 10.13 -21.29 -15.52
CA PHE A 51 10.66 -20.14 -14.77
C PHE A 51 10.52 -18.83 -15.57
N PHE A 52 10.76 -18.90 -16.88
CA PHE A 52 10.56 -17.80 -17.81
C PHE A 52 9.40 -18.09 -18.78
N SER A 53 8.26 -18.54 -18.27
CA SER A 53 7.11 -18.95 -19.07
C SER A 53 6.66 -17.92 -20.12
N ASN A 54 6.80 -16.61 -19.81
CA ASN A 54 6.49 -15.51 -20.72
C ASN A 54 7.76 -14.85 -21.32
N GLY A 55 8.92 -15.50 -21.23
CA GLY A 55 10.20 -15.01 -21.74
C GLY A 55 10.66 -13.69 -21.09
N PRO A 56 11.60 -12.98 -21.74
CA PRO A 56 12.13 -11.71 -21.20
C PRO A 56 11.07 -10.63 -20.99
N SER A 57 10.05 -10.57 -21.84
CA SER A 57 8.96 -9.59 -21.72
C SER A 57 8.15 -9.78 -20.43
N GLY A 58 7.89 -11.03 -20.04
CA GLY A 58 7.24 -11.34 -18.75
C GLY A 58 8.07 -10.90 -17.55
N PHE A 59 9.38 -11.12 -17.61
CA PHE A 59 10.31 -10.68 -16.57
C PHE A 59 10.32 -9.15 -16.40
N PHE A 60 10.43 -8.39 -17.50
CA PHE A 60 10.37 -6.92 -17.44
C PHE A 60 9.00 -6.41 -16.97
N SER A 61 7.91 -7.05 -17.39
CA SER A 61 6.57 -6.72 -16.89
C SER A 61 6.44 -6.93 -15.38
N ALA A 62 7.00 -8.02 -14.86
CA ALA A 62 7.04 -8.29 -13.42
C ALA A 62 7.84 -7.23 -12.65
N ILE A 63 9.01 -6.80 -13.19
CA ILE A 63 9.79 -5.71 -12.60
C ILE A 63 8.95 -4.43 -12.53
N MET A 64 8.26 -4.05 -13.60
CA MET A 64 7.40 -2.85 -13.63
C MET A 64 6.29 -2.91 -12.58
N LEU A 65 5.63 -4.07 -12.44
CA LEU A 65 4.62 -4.29 -11.39
C LEU A 65 5.21 -4.17 -9.98
N TYR A 66 6.44 -4.68 -9.77
CA TYR A 66 7.13 -4.55 -8.49
C TYR A 66 7.48 -3.09 -8.18
N VAL A 67 7.99 -2.35 -9.15
CA VAL A 67 8.29 -0.91 -9.01
C VAL A 67 7.02 -0.14 -8.65
N TYR A 68 5.90 -0.44 -9.32
CA TYR A 68 4.61 0.16 -8.99
C TYR A 68 4.16 -0.18 -7.56
N SER A 69 4.30 -1.44 -7.15
CA SER A 69 3.91 -1.90 -5.80
C SER A 69 4.74 -1.28 -4.68
N THR A 70 5.99 -0.91 -4.95
CA THR A 70 6.85 -0.23 -3.99
C THR A 70 6.69 1.30 -4.00
N ASN A 71 5.91 1.85 -4.94
CA ASN A 71 5.64 3.29 -4.99
C ASN A 71 4.94 3.76 -3.71
N GLY A 72 5.24 4.99 -3.30
CA GLY A 72 4.67 5.59 -2.08
C GLY A 72 5.70 5.88 -1.00
N TYR A 73 6.90 5.29 -1.05
CA TYR A 73 7.98 5.64 -0.13
C TYR A 73 8.37 7.13 -0.22
N SER A 74 8.22 7.74 -1.39
CA SER A 74 8.46 9.17 -1.63
C SER A 74 7.51 10.07 -0.85
N CYS A 75 6.33 9.58 -0.45
CA CYS A 75 5.33 10.32 0.32
C CYS A 75 5.86 10.79 1.68
N ILE A 76 6.91 10.17 2.21
CA ILE A 76 7.55 10.60 3.46
C ILE A 76 8.08 12.04 3.36
N MET A 77 8.46 12.49 2.16
CA MET A 77 8.96 13.86 1.94
C MET A 77 7.89 14.92 2.25
N ASN A 78 6.60 14.59 2.09
CA ASN A 78 5.50 15.50 2.39
C ASN A 78 5.44 15.85 3.89
N TYR A 79 5.98 14.99 4.74
CA TYR A 79 6.00 15.16 6.19
C TYR A 79 7.29 15.82 6.72
N GLY A 80 8.11 16.39 5.85
CA GLY A 80 9.37 17.02 6.23
C GLY A 80 9.23 18.12 7.30
N LYS A 81 8.11 18.87 7.29
CA LYS A 81 7.83 19.91 8.32
C LYS A 81 7.44 19.32 9.68
N GLN A 82 6.99 18.08 9.75
CA GLN A 82 6.60 17.38 10.98
C GLN A 82 7.74 16.56 11.57
N ALA A 83 8.77 16.26 10.79
CA ALA A 83 9.96 15.55 11.28
C ALA A 83 10.84 16.48 12.15
N LYS A 84 11.40 15.94 13.22
CA LYS A 84 12.28 16.69 14.13
C LYS A 84 13.58 17.11 13.45
N GLU A 85 14.22 16.17 12.76
CA GLU A 85 15.44 16.37 11.98
C GLU A 85 15.25 15.82 10.56
N ALA A 86 14.42 16.49 9.73
CA ALA A 86 14.02 15.99 8.42
C ALA A 86 15.20 15.56 7.53
N GLN A 87 16.31 16.32 7.57
CA GLN A 87 17.50 16.03 6.77
C GLN A 87 18.18 14.71 7.14
N LYS A 88 18.01 14.22 8.37
CA LYS A 88 18.58 12.94 8.84
C LYS A 88 17.51 11.85 8.87
N ASP A 89 16.32 12.18 9.36
CA ASP A 89 15.25 11.20 9.59
C ASP A 89 14.67 10.64 8.29
N ILE A 90 14.49 11.50 7.28
CA ILE A 90 13.91 11.08 6.00
C ILE A 90 14.84 10.11 5.23
N PRO A 91 16.13 10.41 4.98
CA PRO A 91 17.03 9.46 4.32
C PRO A 91 17.18 8.15 5.10
N LYS A 92 17.25 8.24 6.44
CA LYS A 92 17.34 7.05 7.30
C LYS A 92 16.09 6.18 7.20
N ALA A 93 14.90 6.79 7.20
CA ALA A 93 13.65 6.06 7.03
C ALA A 93 13.56 5.36 5.67
N LEU A 94 13.98 6.03 4.58
CA LEU A 94 14.04 5.44 3.24
C LEU A 94 15.02 4.26 3.18
N LEU A 95 16.19 4.40 3.81
CA LEU A 95 17.21 3.35 3.86
C LEU A 95 16.70 2.07 4.53
N TYR A 96 15.84 2.17 5.54
CA TYR A 96 15.23 1.00 6.18
C TYR A 96 13.96 0.52 5.46
N CYS A 97 13.21 1.43 4.87
CA CYS A 97 11.94 1.10 4.20
C CYS A 97 12.18 0.18 2.99
N ILE A 98 13.14 0.54 2.12
CA ILE A 98 13.38 -0.20 0.86
C ILE A 98 13.75 -1.67 1.11
N PRO A 99 14.78 -2.00 1.94
CA PRO A 99 15.10 -3.40 2.22
C PRO A 99 13.95 -4.16 2.92
N THR A 100 13.22 -3.49 3.81
CA THR A 100 12.07 -4.10 4.48
C THR A 100 10.99 -4.49 3.47
N LEU A 101 10.66 -3.61 2.53
CA LEU A 101 9.71 -3.90 1.45
C LEU A 101 10.20 -5.06 0.57
N MET A 102 11.48 -5.09 0.21
CA MET A 102 12.08 -6.18 -0.57
C MET A 102 11.92 -7.54 0.13
N VAL A 103 12.20 -7.60 1.44
CA VAL A 103 12.07 -8.84 2.22
C VAL A 103 10.59 -9.27 2.31
N VAL A 104 9.69 -8.36 2.59
CA VAL A 104 8.26 -8.68 2.73
C VAL A 104 7.65 -9.10 1.39
N TYR A 105 7.82 -8.31 0.34
CA TYR A 105 7.28 -8.65 -0.98
C TYR A 105 7.94 -9.89 -1.58
N GLY A 106 9.26 -10.03 -1.43
CA GLY A 106 9.99 -11.23 -1.85
C GLY A 106 9.51 -12.48 -1.11
N GLY A 107 9.35 -12.39 0.21
CA GLY A 107 8.82 -13.49 1.02
C GLY A 107 7.40 -13.89 0.62
N VAL A 108 6.52 -12.90 0.41
CA VAL A 108 5.15 -13.16 -0.07
C VAL A 108 5.16 -13.81 -1.45
N ALA A 109 6.00 -13.34 -2.38
CA ALA A 109 6.10 -13.90 -3.73
C ALA A 109 6.61 -15.35 -3.70
N ILE A 110 7.63 -15.65 -2.89
CA ILE A 110 8.18 -17.00 -2.71
C ILE A 110 7.09 -17.95 -2.20
N VAL A 111 6.33 -17.55 -1.19
CA VAL A 111 5.24 -18.37 -0.65
C VAL A 111 4.12 -18.53 -1.67
N ALA A 112 3.74 -17.47 -2.36
CA ALA A 112 2.66 -17.51 -3.35
C ALA A 112 2.97 -18.48 -4.49
N SER A 113 4.20 -18.49 -5.01
CA SER A 113 4.63 -19.36 -6.11
C SER A 113 5.05 -20.76 -5.65
N GLY A 114 5.48 -20.90 -4.39
CA GLY A 114 6.03 -22.17 -3.89
C GLY A 114 5.01 -23.13 -3.27
N VAL A 115 3.83 -22.66 -2.86
CA VAL A 115 2.83 -23.50 -2.17
C VAL A 115 1.87 -24.16 -3.15
N LEU A 116 1.43 -23.43 -4.15
CA LEU A 116 0.48 -23.92 -5.17
C LEU A 116 1.10 -23.82 -6.57
N PRO A 117 0.63 -24.65 -7.54
CA PRO A 117 1.03 -24.53 -8.93
C PRO A 117 0.73 -23.13 -9.49
N LEU A 118 1.60 -22.64 -10.39
CA LEU A 118 1.52 -21.28 -10.92
C LEU A 118 0.20 -21.00 -11.65
N ASP A 119 -0.33 -21.96 -12.36
CA ASP A 119 -1.62 -21.88 -13.07
C ASP A 119 -2.82 -21.60 -12.16
N GLN A 120 -2.74 -22.08 -10.90
CA GLN A 120 -3.79 -21.84 -9.89
C GLN A 120 -3.64 -20.49 -9.17
N VAL A 121 -2.44 -19.93 -9.13
CA VAL A 121 -2.14 -18.69 -8.39
C VAL A 121 -2.16 -17.47 -9.30
N ALA A 122 -1.83 -17.64 -10.59
CA ALA A 122 -1.75 -16.54 -11.54
C ALA A 122 -3.08 -15.78 -11.65
N GLY A 123 -3.04 -14.47 -11.41
CA GLY A 123 -4.22 -13.61 -11.43
C GLY A 123 -5.16 -13.77 -10.23
N GLN A 124 -4.83 -14.63 -9.27
CA GLN A 124 -5.66 -14.84 -8.09
C GLN A 124 -5.16 -14.01 -6.87
N PRO A 125 -6.05 -13.62 -5.97
CA PRO A 125 -5.66 -12.92 -4.76
C PRO A 125 -4.86 -13.82 -3.81
N LEU A 126 -3.94 -13.23 -3.05
CA LEU A 126 -3.10 -13.92 -2.07
C LEU A 126 -3.91 -14.72 -1.03
N THR A 127 -5.16 -14.36 -0.81
CA THR A 127 -6.09 -15.04 0.08
C THR A 127 -6.34 -16.50 -0.31
N LEU A 128 -6.23 -16.84 -1.60
CA LEU A 128 -6.34 -18.22 -2.08
C LEU A 128 -5.20 -19.07 -1.51
N VAL A 129 -3.96 -18.57 -1.60
CA VAL A 129 -2.78 -19.25 -1.07
C VAL A 129 -2.87 -19.35 0.46
N ALA A 130 -3.26 -18.27 1.12
CA ALA A 130 -3.42 -18.22 2.57
C ALA A 130 -4.43 -19.26 3.08
N LYS A 131 -5.53 -19.48 2.35
CA LYS A 131 -6.54 -20.50 2.68
C LYS A 131 -5.98 -21.94 2.65
N ASN A 132 -4.98 -22.18 1.80
CA ASN A 132 -4.33 -23.48 1.69
C ASN A 132 -3.24 -23.73 2.73
N ILE A 133 -2.65 -22.66 3.27
CA ILE A 133 -1.55 -22.73 4.26
C ILE A 133 -2.10 -22.73 5.68
N LEU A 134 -3.10 -21.87 5.93
CA LEU A 134 -3.57 -21.53 7.27
C LEU A 134 -4.79 -22.38 7.66
N ASN A 135 -4.82 -22.79 8.91
CA ASN A 135 -6.05 -23.38 9.46
C ASN A 135 -7.16 -22.28 9.53
N PRO A 136 -8.45 -22.65 9.66
CA PRO A 136 -9.55 -21.68 9.61
C PRO A 136 -9.43 -20.51 10.60
N ALA A 137 -8.89 -20.76 11.79
CA ALA A 137 -8.70 -19.71 12.80
C ALA A 137 -7.60 -18.72 12.39
N LEU A 138 -6.43 -19.25 11.97
CA LEU A 138 -5.32 -18.41 11.49
C LEU A 138 -5.66 -17.70 10.17
N PHE A 139 -6.45 -18.34 9.30
CA PHE A 139 -6.94 -17.70 8.08
C PHE A 139 -7.82 -16.49 8.40
N THR A 140 -8.72 -16.57 9.39
CA THR A 140 -9.53 -15.45 9.83
C THR A 140 -8.65 -14.31 10.39
N VAL A 141 -7.65 -14.64 11.20
CA VAL A 141 -6.67 -13.67 11.71
C VAL A 141 -5.90 -13.02 10.57
N PHE A 142 -5.47 -13.80 9.58
CA PHE A 142 -4.78 -13.29 8.39
C PHE A 142 -5.69 -12.37 7.55
N MET A 143 -6.95 -12.72 7.35
CA MET A 143 -7.91 -11.90 6.59
C MET A 143 -8.11 -10.53 7.24
N ILE A 144 -8.22 -10.49 8.56
CA ILE A 144 -8.34 -9.23 9.31
C ILE A 144 -6.99 -8.50 9.31
N GLY A 145 -5.90 -9.18 9.70
CA GLY A 145 -4.57 -8.61 9.88
C GLY A 145 -3.87 -8.21 8.59
N GLY A 146 -4.13 -8.92 7.49
CA GLY A 146 -3.56 -8.64 6.15
C GLY A 146 -4.43 -7.68 5.35
N PRO A 147 -5.38 -8.17 4.55
CA PRO A 147 -6.13 -7.35 3.58
C PRO A 147 -6.89 -6.19 4.22
N VAL A 148 -7.62 -6.44 5.32
CA VAL A 148 -8.45 -5.40 5.96
C VAL A 148 -7.59 -4.30 6.58
N LEU A 149 -6.51 -4.67 7.29
CA LEU A 149 -5.60 -3.67 7.87
C LEU A 149 -4.77 -2.96 6.80
N ALA A 150 -4.37 -3.64 5.72
CA ALA A 150 -3.68 -3.01 4.60
C ALA A 150 -4.53 -1.91 3.94
N LEU A 151 -5.79 -2.21 3.60
CA LEU A 151 -6.73 -1.22 3.06
C LEU A 151 -7.00 -0.09 4.05
N SER A 152 -7.19 -0.41 5.32
CA SER A 152 -7.41 0.56 6.39
C SER A 152 -6.23 1.52 6.55
N SER A 153 -5.01 0.99 6.54
CA SER A 153 -3.77 1.73 6.59
C SER A 153 -3.61 2.65 5.38
N SER A 154 -3.89 2.14 4.18
CA SER A 154 -3.82 2.92 2.94
C SER A 154 -4.81 4.09 2.95
N ILE A 155 -6.06 3.85 3.31
CA ILE A 155 -7.08 4.91 3.41
C ILE A 155 -6.67 5.96 4.45
N ASN A 156 -6.19 5.51 5.63
CA ASN A 156 -5.78 6.41 6.70
C ASN A 156 -4.64 7.35 6.28
N SER A 157 -3.62 6.82 5.61
CA SER A 157 -2.46 7.61 5.16
C SER A 157 -2.77 8.49 3.94
N THR A 158 -3.51 7.98 2.97
CA THR A 158 -3.80 8.68 1.70
C THR A 158 -4.58 9.97 1.92
N ILE A 159 -5.56 9.98 2.81
CA ILE A 159 -6.36 11.18 3.11
C ILE A 159 -5.46 12.33 3.56
N SER A 160 -4.52 12.09 4.48
CA SER A 160 -3.61 13.12 4.96
C SER A 160 -2.54 13.47 3.94
N ASN A 161 -1.94 12.46 3.33
CA ASN A 161 -0.81 12.60 2.43
C ASN A 161 -1.13 13.43 1.17
N ASN A 162 -2.32 13.21 0.59
CA ASN A 162 -2.76 13.97 -0.59
C ASN A 162 -3.07 15.44 -0.27
N CYS A 163 -3.45 15.75 0.97
CA CYS A 163 -3.78 17.12 1.36
C CYS A 163 -2.57 18.02 1.55
N ILE A 164 -1.40 17.46 1.91
CA ILE A 164 -0.21 18.26 2.25
C ILE A 164 0.35 19.02 1.05
N PRO A 165 0.63 18.41 -0.11
CA PRO A 165 1.12 19.13 -1.29
C PRO A 165 0.10 20.15 -1.81
N VAL A 166 -1.19 19.79 -1.82
CA VAL A 166 -2.25 20.71 -2.25
C VAL A 166 -2.37 21.91 -1.31
N ALA A 167 -2.25 21.69 0.01
CA ALA A 167 -2.23 22.78 0.97
C ALA A 167 -1.01 23.70 0.78
N GLN A 168 0.14 23.14 0.39
CA GLN A 168 1.32 23.96 0.05
C GLN A 168 1.06 24.79 -1.19
N SER A 169 0.50 24.23 -2.26
CA SER A 169 0.11 24.97 -3.48
C SER A 169 -0.87 26.11 -3.19
N CYS A 170 -1.80 25.92 -2.23
CA CYS A 170 -2.66 27.00 -1.78
C CYS A 170 -1.90 28.13 -1.08
N LYS A 171 -0.88 27.79 -0.27
CA LYS A 171 -0.04 28.78 0.43
C LYS A 171 0.85 29.55 -0.53
N ASP A 172 1.34 28.88 -1.57
CA ASP A 172 2.18 29.46 -2.63
C ASP A 172 1.38 30.33 -3.61
N GLY A 173 0.05 30.33 -3.52
CA GLY A 173 -0.84 31.19 -4.30
C GLY A 173 -1.36 30.59 -5.61
N TRP A 174 -1.05 29.32 -5.91
CA TRP A 174 -1.57 28.60 -7.08
C TRP A 174 -3.07 28.24 -6.95
N LEU A 175 -3.53 28.06 -5.74
CA LEU A 175 -4.92 27.74 -5.41
C LEU A 175 -5.45 28.70 -4.33
N PRO A 176 -6.77 28.84 -4.16
CA PRO A 176 -7.36 29.73 -3.16
C PRO A 176 -6.82 29.43 -1.75
N LYS A 177 -6.24 30.42 -1.08
CA LYS A 177 -5.67 30.29 0.27
C LYS A 177 -6.64 29.77 1.32
N SER A 178 -7.94 30.01 1.12
CA SER A 178 -9.02 29.54 2.02
C SER A 178 -9.13 28.02 2.12
N TRP A 179 -8.58 27.28 1.12
CA TRP A 179 -8.57 25.81 1.12
C TRP A 179 -7.51 25.24 2.04
N ALA A 180 -6.43 25.98 2.29
CA ALA A 180 -5.39 25.60 3.24
C ALA A 180 -5.78 25.91 4.72
N ALA A 181 -7.05 26.20 5.00
CA ALA A 181 -7.52 26.44 6.36
C ALA A 181 -7.35 25.17 7.21
N GLN A 182 -6.71 25.33 8.36
CA GLN A 182 -6.52 24.29 9.35
C GLN A 182 -7.58 24.39 10.47
N ASN A 183 -7.96 23.25 11.01
CA ASN A 183 -8.75 23.19 12.23
C ASN A 183 -7.87 23.45 13.46
N ARG A 184 -8.47 23.48 14.67
CA ARG A 184 -7.72 23.69 15.94
C ARG A 184 -6.64 22.64 16.22
N ARG A 185 -6.66 21.50 15.50
CA ARG A 185 -5.72 20.37 15.62
C ARG A 185 -4.71 20.31 14.45
N GLY A 186 -4.64 21.35 13.62
CA GLY A 186 -3.69 21.45 12.51
C GLY A 186 -4.06 20.66 11.25
N ALA A 187 -5.24 20.02 11.19
CA ALA A 187 -5.68 19.28 10.02
C ALA A 187 -6.31 20.21 8.96
N TYR A 188 -5.99 19.98 7.69
CA TYR A 188 -6.54 20.72 6.52
C TYR A 188 -7.96 20.22 6.18
N TRP A 189 -8.90 20.52 7.03
CA TRP A 189 -10.24 19.93 7.01
C TRP A 189 -11.00 20.10 5.68
N LYS A 190 -10.87 21.24 5.00
CA LYS A 190 -11.52 21.47 3.69
C LYS A 190 -10.98 20.55 2.62
N LEU A 191 -9.66 20.44 2.53
CA LEU A 191 -8.99 19.54 1.57
C LEU A 191 -9.28 18.08 1.88
N MET A 192 -9.26 17.70 3.15
CA MET A 192 -9.61 16.34 3.57
C MET A 192 -11.06 15.98 3.23
N THR A 193 -12.00 16.91 3.45
CA THR A 193 -13.40 16.72 3.07
C THR A 193 -13.55 16.57 1.56
N PHE A 194 -12.87 17.42 0.79
CA PHE A 194 -12.88 17.33 -0.67
C PHE A 194 -12.32 15.98 -1.17
N THR A 195 -11.15 15.58 -0.68
CA THR A 195 -10.54 14.28 -1.03
C THR A 195 -11.46 13.11 -0.66
N TYR A 196 -12.10 13.17 0.49
CA TYR A 196 -13.04 12.15 0.94
C TYR A 196 -14.28 12.06 0.04
N LEU A 197 -14.87 13.20 -0.32
CA LEU A 197 -16.03 13.26 -1.22
C LEU A 197 -15.67 12.74 -2.62
N MET A 198 -14.52 13.13 -3.15
CA MET A 198 -14.01 12.62 -4.43
C MET A 198 -13.77 11.12 -4.41
N GLY A 199 -13.29 10.57 -3.28
CA GLY A 199 -13.10 9.13 -3.13
C GLY A 199 -14.40 8.32 -3.01
N ILE A 200 -15.48 8.92 -2.50
CA ILE A 200 -16.80 8.27 -2.40
C ILE A 200 -17.58 8.38 -3.71
N LEU A 201 -17.36 9.42 -4.48
CA LEU A 201 -18.13 9.71 -5.70
C LEU A 201 -18.20 8.52 -6.69
N PRO A 202 -17.11 7.83 -7.04
CA PRO A 202 -17.20 6.65 -7.92
C PRO A 202 -18.07 5.53 -7.36
N VAL A 203 -18.06 5.33 -6.03
CA VAL A 203 -18.87 4.31 -5.37
C VAL A 203 -20.36 4.68 -5.42
N LEU A 204 -20.70 5.96 -5.23
CA LEU A 204 -22.07 6.45 -5.31
C LEU A 204 -22.63 6.45 -6.73
N LEU A 205 -21.76 6.59 -7.73
CA LEU A 205 -22.12 6.57 -9.15
C LEU A 205 -22.08 5.16 -9.75
N ASP A 206 -21.85 4.14 -8.92
CA ASP A 206 -21.78 2.73 -9.32
C ASP A 206 -20.76 2.46 -10.45
N PHE A 207 -19.66 3.24 -10.46
CA PHE A 207 -18.57 2.99 -11.40
C PHE A 207 -17.86 1.69 -11.05
N SER A 208 -17.61 0.86 -12.06
CA SER A 208 -16.74 -0.31 -11.90
C SER A 208 -15.36 0.15 -11.42
N ILE A 209 -14.91 -0.38 -10.29
CA ILE A 209 -13.57 -0.07 -9.73
C ILE A 209 -12.49 -0.39 -10.77
N SER A 210 -12.66 -1.48 -11.54
CA SER A 210 -11.74 -1.87 -12.61
C SER A 210 -11.63 -0.81 -13.70
N ASP A 211 -12.75 -0.22 -14.13
CA ASP A 211 -12.74 0.82 -15.16
C ASP A 211 -12.10 2.12 -14.67
N VAL A 212 -12.37 2.50 -13.43
CA VAL A 212 -11.73 3.67 -12.81
C VAL A 212 -10.23 3.48 -12.71
N VAL A 213 -9.77 2.33 -12.23
CA VAL A 213 -8.34 2.02 -12.10
C VAL A 213 -7.66 1.97 -13.48
N ASN A 214 -8.25 1.31 -14.46
CA ASN A 214 -7.71 1.22 -15.82
C ASN A 214 -7.59 2.60 -16.47
N ASN A 215 -8.61 3.44 -16.35
CA ASN A 215 -8.58 4.79 -16.92
C ASN A 215 -7.53 5.69 -16.22
N ILE A 216 -7.38 5.57 -14.89
CA ILE A 216 -6.33 6.30 -14.15
C ILE A 216 -4.94 5.81 -14.55
N MET A 217 -4.73 4.49 -14.70
CA MET A 217 -3.46 3.94 -15.16
C MET A 217 -3.12 4.39 -16.58
N LEU A 218 -4.09 4.43 -17.50
CA LEU A 218 -3.89 4.95 -18.85
C LEU A 218 -3.48 6.43 -18.84
N LEU A 219 -4.15 7.26 -18.04
CA LEU A 219 -3.79 8.67 -17.89
C LEU A 219 -2.39 8.84 -17.27
N ALA A 220 -2.05 8.07 -16.25
CA ALA A 220 -0.74 8.11 -15.61
C ALA A 220 0.40 7.62 -16.52
N SER A 221 0.10 6.74 -17.47
CA SER A 221 1.09 6.27 -18.45
C SER A 221 1.28 7.22 -19.64
N ALA A 222 0.34 8.16 -19.83
CA ALA A 222 0.37 9.16 -20.91
C ALA A 222 1.05 10.48 -20.48
N LEU A 223 1.33 10.65 -19.19
CA LEU A 223 2.04 11.79 -18.60
C LEU A 223 3.50 11.44 -18.29
#